data_bd152f88d2e851864d8f9f8ff6b68378
#
_entry.id   bd152f88d2e851864d8f9f8ff6b68378
#
_cell.length_a   1.000
_cell.length_b   1.000
_cell.length_c   1.000
_cell.angle_alpha   90.00
_cell.angle_beta   90.00
_cell.angle_gamma   90.00
#
_symmetry.space_group_name_H-M   'P 1'
#
loop_
_entity.id
_entity.type
_entity.pdbx_description
1 polymer ?
#
loop_
_entity_poly.entity_id
_entity_poly.type
_entity_poly.pdbx_seq_one_letter_code
_entity_poly.pdbx_strand_id
1 'polypeptide(L)'
;MKIIRPKGPEIFDIELEKDLLAKNRGLAKENRKRFDRSKILAIDVMGSIGSGKTSLIKAILKKLGMGQKAAVIAGDLTTTIDAERIEAEGARVIQVNTGKECHLDAHLIRKAIDRMKLDGVEVLFIENVGNLICPGEFPLGAHQRLVVTSATEGPYTVIKHPYIFREADVIVLNKVDMAKPMKVNLFQLEKDARQVNPQASFIKTNALSGKGIPEVIEALGLKR
;
A
#
# COMPACT_ATOMS: atom_id res chain seq x y z
N MET A 1 -1.40 30.92 -19.31
CA MET A 1 -0.97 29.53 -19.59
C MET A 1 -2.10 28.83 -20.33
N LYS A 2 -1.88 28.23 -21.51
CA LYS A 2 -2.89 27.40 -22.19
C LYS A 2 -2.84 25.99 -21.62
N ILE A 3 -4.00 25.49 -21.16
CA ILE A 3 -4.14 24.13 -20.64
C ILE A 3 -4.84 23.30 -21.72
N ILE A 4 -4.17 22.26 -22.22
CA ILE A 4 -4.76 21.29 -23.12
C ILE A 4 -5.26 20.13 -22.24
N ARG A 5 -6.54 19.82 -22.35
CA ARG A 5 -7.14 18.66 -21.70
C ARG A 5 -7.38 17.57 -22.76
N PRO A 6 -7.19 16.28 -22.44
CA PRO A 6 -7.56 15.22 -23.35
C PRO A 6 -9.05 15.33 -23.67
N LYS A 7 -9.44 15.01 -24.89
CA LYS A 7 -10.85 14.70 -25.20
C LYS A 7 -11.22 13.51 -24.32
N GLY A 8 -12.40 13.52 -23.71
CA GLY A 8 -12.85 12.41 -22.89
C GLY A 8 -12.73 11.08 -23.65
N PRO A 9 -12.59 9.94 -22.95
CA PRO A 9 -12.55 8.62 -23.56
C PRO A 9 -13.83 8.38 -24.36
N GLU A 10 -13.74 7.56 -25.42
CA GLU A 10 -14.91 7.14 -26.17
C GLU A 10 -15.87 6.35 -25.27
N ILE A 11 -17.17 6.40 -25.53
CA ILE A 11 -18.21 5.77 -24.68
C ILE A 11 -17.93 4.28 -24.45
N PHE A 12 -17.41 3.59 -25.46
CA PHE A 12 -17.05 2.18 -25.38
C PHE A 12 -15.93 1.91 -24.38
N ASP A 13 -14.90 2.76 -24.32
CA ASP A 13 -13.79 2.62 -23.38
C ASP A 13 -14.26 2.84 -21.93
N ILE A 14 -15.19 3.79 -21.72
CA ILE A 14 -15.79 4.06 -20.41
C ILE A 14 -16.59 2.87 -19.90
N GLU A 15 -17.38 2.22 -20.75
CA GLU A 15 -18.19 1.05 -20.36
C GLU A 15 -17.29 -0.15 -20.00
N LEU A 16 -16.27 -0.42 -20.83
CA LEU A 16 -15.31 -1.49 -20.57
C LEU A 16 -14.55 -1.28 -19.26
N GLU A 17 -14.10 -0.07 -19.00
CA GLU A 17 -13.41 0.29 -17.76
C GLU A 17 -14.33 0.11 -16.53
N LYS A 18 -15.59 0.55 -16.60
CA LYS A 18 -16.58 0.35 -15.54
C LYS A 18 -16.83 -1.12 -15.26
N ASP A 19 -16.94 -1.95 -16.30
CA ASP A 19 -17.14 -3.39 -16.16
C ASP A 19 -15.94 -4.09 -15.51
N LEU A 20 -14.72 -3.71 -15.87
CA LEU A 20 -13.50 -4.22 -15.26
C LEU A 20 -13.44 -3.86 -13.77
N LEU A 21 -13.70 -2.60 -13.45
CA LEU A 21 -13.72 -2.13 -12.06
C LEU A 21 -14.84 -2.80 -11.23
N ALA A 22 -16.03 -3.02 -11.84
CA ALA A 22 -17.13 -3.71 -11.18
C ALA A 22 -16.78 -5.18 -10.87
N LYS A 23 -16.17 -5.89 -11.82
CA LYS A 23 -15.66 -7.27 -11.63
C LYS A 23 -14.60 -7.33 -10.54
N ASN A 24 -13.63 -6.41 -10.57
CA ASN A 24 -12.60 -6.33 -9.54
C ASN A 24 -13.21 -6.10 -8.15
N ARG A 25 -14.17 -5.19 -8.01
CA ARG A 25 -14.89 -4.92 -6.74
C ARG A 25 -15.62 -6.17 -6.23
N GLY A 26 -16.22 -6.94 -7.12
CA GLY A 26 -16.85 -8.23 -6.78
C GLY A 26 -15.85 -9.20 -6.16
N LEU A 27 -14.72 -9.42 -6.83
CA LEU A 27 -13.63 -10.29 -6.36
C LEU A 27 -13.00 -9.77 -5.04
N ALA A 28 -12.83 -8.46 -4.92
CA ALA A 28 -12.33 -7.85 -3.68
C ALA A 28 -13.25 -8.15 -2.48
N LYS A 29 -14.58 -8.08 -2.66
CA LYS A 29 -15.55 -8.45 -1.61
C LYS A 29 -15.43 -9.92 -1.22
N GLU A 30 -15.16 -10.81 -2.18
CA GLU A 30 -14.96 -12.24 -1.89
C GLU A 30 -13.64 -12.48 -1.16
N ASN A 31 -12.54 -11.79 -1.55
CA ASN A 31 -11.27 -11.83 -0.83
C ASN A 31 -11.45 -11.36 0.62
N ARG A 32 -12.18 -10.24 0.84
CA ARG A 32 -12.49 -9.74 2.18
C ARG A 32 -13.18 -10.79 3.03
N LYS A 33 -14.22 -11.46 2.50
CA LYS A 33 -14.93 -12.52 3.21
C LYS A 33 -14.01 -13.69 3.59
N ARG A 34 -13.01 -13.99 2.76
CA ARG A 34 -12.01 -15.05 3.09
C ARG A 34 -11.12 -14.61 4.24
N PHE A 35 -10.61 -13.37 4.22
CA PHE A 35 -9.82 -12.81 5.32
C PHE A 35 -10.61 -12.80 6.63
N ASP A 36 -11.87 -12.35 6.58
CA ASP A 36 -12.76 -12.34 7.75
C ASP A 36 -12.96 -13.75 8.35
N ARG A 37 -13.25 -14.75 7.50
CA ARG A 37 -13.43 -16.16 7.92
C ARG A 37 -12.17 -16.73 8.54
N SER A 38 -11.00 -16.38 8.03
CA SER A 38 -9.70 -16.83 8.53
C SER A 38 -9.20 -15.97 9.70
N LYS A 39 -9.93 -14.92 10.09
CA LYS A 39 -9.54 -13.95 11.14
C LYS A 39 -8.19 -13.28 10.85
N ILE A 40 -7.90 -13.01 9.59
CA ILE A 40 -6.67 -12.38 9.13
C ILE A 40 -6.94 -10.89 8.90
N LEU A 41 -6.15 -10.02 9.53
CA LEU A 41 -6.15 -8.59 9.21
C LEU A 41 -5.32 -8.37 7.94
N ALA A 42 -5.96 -8.04 6.83
CA ALA A 42 -5.28 -7.73 5.57
C ALA A 42 -5.08 -6.22 5.41
N ILE A 43 -3.87 -5.81 5.04
CA ILE A 43 -3.45 -4.41 4.88
C ILE A 43 -2.87 -4.23 3.48
N ASP A 44 -3.47 -3.36 2.67
CA ASP A 44 -2.97 -2.97 1.34
C ASP A 44 -1.96 -1.84 1.51
N VAL A 45 -0.70 -2.09 1.14
CA VAL A 45 0.42 -1.14 1.30
C VAL A 45 0.76 -0.55 -0.05
N MET A 46 0.32 0.68 -0.26
CA MET A 46 0.46 1.44 -1.50
C MET A 46 1.53 2.53 -1.39
N GLY A 47 1.98 3.05 -2.52
CA GLY A 47 2.95 4.16 -2.57
C GLY A 47 3.89 4.04 -3.77
N SER A 48 4.67 5.08 -4.03
CA SER A 48 5.60 5.14 -5.16
C SER A 48 6.76 4.14 -5.04
N ILE A 49 7.45 3.92 -6.15
CA ILE A 49 8.73 3.21 -6.16
C ILE A 49 9.71 3.98 -5.27
N GLY A 50 10.39 3.25 -4.38
CA GLY A 50 11.38 3.86 -3.48
C GLY A 50 10.78 4.64 -2.30
N SER A 51 9.47 4.72 -2.08
CA SER A 51 8.86 5.34 -0.89
C SER A 51 9.24 4.63 0.42
N GLY A 52 9.60 3.34 0.33
CA GLY A 52 10.03 2.53 1.47
C GLY A 52 8.96 1.60 2.01
N LYS A 53 8.01 1.16 1.18
CA LYS A 53 6.96 0.17 1.51
C LYS A 53 7.56 -1.09 2.15
N THR A 54 8.46 -1.76 1.43
CA THR A 54 9.17 -2.96 1.91
C THR A 54 9.91 -2.72 3.21
N SER A 55 10.63 -1.58 3.33
CA SER A 55 11.37 -1.22 4.56
C SER A 55 10.43 -0.99 5.74
N LEU A 56 9.25 -0.40 5.49
CA LEU A 56 8.22 -0.18 6.51
C LEU A 56 7.63 -1.51 7.00
N ILE A 57 7.25 -2.41 6.07
CA ILE A 57 6.75 -3.75 6.40
C ILE A 57 7.79 -4.50 7.25
N LYS A 58 9.05 -4.52 6.83
CA LYS A 58 10.15 -5.15 7.59
C LYS A 58 10.30 -4.58 9.00
N ALA A 59 10.26 -3.25 9.13
CA ALA A 59 10.37 -2.59 10.44
C ALA A 59 9.21 -2.95 11.37
N ILE A 60 7.97 -3.06 10.83
CA ILE A 60 6.78 -3.50 11.56
C ILE A 60 6.95 -4.97 12.01
N LEU A 61 7.30 -5.88 11.08
CA LEU A 61 7.49 -7.30 11.35
C LEU A 61 8.53 -7.53 12.45
N LYS A 62 9.68 -6.87 12.34
CA LYS A 62 10.76 -6.92 13.33
C LYS A 62 10.31 -6.42 14.70
N LYS A 63 9.60 -5.28 14.75
CA LYS A 63 9.12 -4.66 16.00
C LYS A 63 8.10 -5.54 16.72
N LEU A 64 7.22 -6.20 15.97
CA LEU A 64 6.18 -7.09 16.50
C LEU A 64 6.69 -8.49 16.83
N GLY A 65 7.80 -8.94 16.22
CA GLY A 65 8.30 -10.31 16.38
C GLY A 65 7.32 -11.36 15.86
N MET A 66 6.53 -11.02 14.83
CA MET A 66 5.41 -11.88 14.38
C MET A 66 5.88 -13.14 13.64
N GLY A 67 7.03 -13.11 12.95
CA GLY A 67 7.55 -14.26 12.22
C GLY A 67 6.47 -14.95 11.36
N GLN A 68 6.25 -16.24 11.59
CA GLN A 68 5.28 -17.06 10.86
C GLN A 68 3.79 -16.66 11.03
N LYS A 69 3.46 -15.77 11.96
CA LYS A 69 2.11 -15.22 12.11
C LYS A 69 1.80 -14.10 11.13
N ALA A 70 2.79 -13.63 10.40
CA ALA A 70 2.63 -12.66 9.32
C ALA A 70 2.86 -13.31 7.96
N ALA A 71 2.07 -12.86 7.00
CA ALA A 71 2.24 -13.20 5.59
C ALA A 71 2.35 -11.93 4.77
N VAL A 72 3.05 -12.01 3.64
CA VAL A 72 3.19 -10.88 2.71
C VAL A 72 2.97 -11.36 1.26
N ILE A 73 2.09 -10.69 0.55
CA ILE A 73 2.00 -10.77 -0.90
C ILE A 73 2.80 -9.58 -1.43
N ALA A 74 3.93 -9.85 -2.10
CA ALA A 74 4.79 -8.82 -2.67
C ALA A 74 4.49 -8.66 -4.16
N GLY A 75 3.93 -7.51 -4.54
CA GLY A 75 3.65 -7.15 -5.93
C GLY A 75 4.81 -6.38 -6.55
N ASP A 76 5.35 -6.91 -7.65
CA ASP A 76 6.39 -6.24 -8.43
C ASP A 76 6.18 -6.50 -9.92
N LEU A 77 6.82 -5.71 -10.77
CA LEU A 77 6.76 -5.92 -12.22
C LEU A 77 7.49 -7.21 -12.63
N THR A 78 8.71 -7.41 -12.15
CA THR A 78 9.60 -8.49 -12.64
C THR A 78 10.55 -9.08 -11.62
N THR A 79 10.80 -8.42 -10.47
CA THR A 79 11.87 -8.81 -9.53
C THR A 79 11.34 -9.57 -8.30
N THR A 80 12.23 -10.25 -7.58
CA THR A 80 11.94 -10.96 -6.31
C THR A 80 12.62 -10.30 -5.12
N ILE A 81 13.34 -9.20 -5.34
CA ILE A 81 14.22 -8.57 -4.34
C ILE A 81 13.44 -8.21 -3.06
N ASP A 82 12.25 -7.64 -3.20
CA ASP A 82 11.47 -7.22 -2.03
C ASP A 82 10.89 -8.42 -1.28
N ALA A 83 10.46 -9.46 -1.98
CA ALA A 83 10.02 -10.72 -1.38
C ALA A 83 11.15 -11.38 -0.54
N GLU A 84 12.34 -11.51 -1.10
CA GLU A 84 13.51 -12.07 -0.42
C GLU A 84 13.90 -11.27 0.83
N ARG A 85 13.84 -9.95 0.74
CA ARG A 85 14.11 -9.05 1.87
C ARG A 85 13.11 -9.21 3.01
N ILE A 86 11.84 -9.49 2.72
CA ILE A 86 10.79 -9.69 3.72
C ILE A 86 10.88 -11.10 4.31
N GLU A 87 11.12 -12.11 3.49
CA GLU A 87 11.28 -13.51 3.93
C GLU A 87 12.39 -13.65 4.98
N ALA A 88 13.47 -12.88 4.85
CA ALA A 88 14.56 -12.82 5.82
C ALA A 88 14.11 -12.38 7.23
N GLU A 89 12.96 -11.74 7.40
CA GLU A 89 12.36 -11.40 8.69
C GLU A 89 11.45 -12.53 9.24
N GLY A 90 11.40 -13.69 8.56
CA GLY A 90 10.66 -14.87 8.99
C GLY A 90 9.18 -14.90 8.61
N ALA A 91 8.68 -13.92 7.87
CA ALA A 91 7.31 -13.93 7.37
C ALA A 91 7.14 -14.93 6.22
N ARG A 92 5.90 -15.39 6.00
CA ARG A 92 5.55 -16.17 4.80
C ARG A 92 5.36 -15.23 3.64
N VAL A 93 6.09 -15.43 2.56
CA VAL A 93 6.05 -14.52 1.40
C VAL A 93 5.60 -15.24 0.14
N ILE A 94 4.78 -14.60 -0.66
CA ILE A 94 4.52 -14.99 -2.05
C ILE A 94 4.76 -13.77 -2.94
N GLN A 95 5.54 -13.97 -3.99
CA GLN A 95 5.78 -12.95 -5.02
C GLN A 95 4.71 -13.04 -6.10
N VAL A 96 4.15 -11.89 -6.49
CA VAL A 96 3.24 -11.74 -7.62
C VAL A 96 3.86 -10.79 -8.63
N ASN A 97 4.34 -11.33 -9.74
CA ASN A 97 4.87 -10.52 -10.84
C ASN A 97 3.73 -10.16 -11.79
N THR A 98 3.49 -8.86 -11.93
CA THR A 98 2.39 -8.33 -12.74
C THR A 98 2.78 -8.16 -14.21
N GLY A 99 4.07 -8.25 -14.55
CA GLY A 99 4.60 -8.09 -15.89
C GLY A 99 4.50 -6.65 -16.38
N LYS A 100 3.37 -6.27 -16.96
CA LYS A 100 3.16 -4.91 -17.51
C LYS A 100 2.16 -4.08 -16.69
N GLU A 101 1.42 -4.72 -15.79
CA GLU A 101 0.42 -4.02 -14.99
C GLU A 101 1.07 -3.24 -13.85
N CYS A 102 0.70 -1.98 -13.70
CA CYS A 102 1.25 -1.07 -12.71
C CYS A 102 0.58 -1.18 -11.32
N HIS A 103 -0.24 -2.21 -11.08
CA HIS A 103 -0.95 -2.47 -9.83
C HIS A 103 -1.29 -3.95 -9.69
N LEU A 104 -1.59 -4.37 -8.47
CA LEU A 104 -2.27 -5.64 -8.19
C LEU A 104 -3.77 -5.46 -8.33
N ASP A 105 -4.46 -6.52 -8.76
CA ASP A 105 -5.92 -6.61 -8.76
C ASP A 105 -6.42 -7.72 -7.82
N ALA A 106 -7.73 -7.75 -7.58
CA ALA A 106 -8.34 -8.72 -6.66
C ALA A 106 -8.24 -10.17 -7.17
N HIS A 107 -8.09 -10.39 -8.47
CA HIS A 107 -7.91 -11.71 -9.06
C HIS A 107 -6.50 -12.25 -8.78
N LEU A 108 -5.46 -11.42 -8.92
CA LEU A 108 -4.09 -11.78 -8.57
C LEU A 108 -3.96 -12.08 -7.08
N ILE A 109 -4.62 -11.29 -6.23
CA ILE A 109 -4.67 -11.56 -4.78
C ILE A 109 -5.35 -12.89 -4.49
N ARG A 110 -6.48 -13.20 -5.14
CA ARG A 110 -7.14 -14.50 -5.01
C ARG A 110 -6.19 -15.65 -5.33
N LYS A 111 -5.50 -15.57 -6.48
CA LYS A 111 -4.51 -16.59 -6.88
C LYS A 111 -3.36 -16.75 -5.89
N ALA A 112 -2.91 -15.64 -5.30
CA ALA A 112 -1.87 -15.66 -4.28
C ALA A 112 -2.36 -16.35 -3.00
N ILE A 113 -3.57 -16.00 -2.53
CA ILE A 113 -4.20 -16.62 -1.35
C ILE A 113 -4.38 -18.13 -1.54
N ASP A 114 -4.79 -18.57 -2.74
CA ASP A 114 -5.01 -19.99 -3.04
C ASP A 114 -3.71 -20.82 -2.97
N ARG A 115 -2.55 -20.18 -3.16
CA ARG A 115 -1.23 -20.83 -3.11
C ARG A 115 -0.49 -20.65 -1.79
N MET A 116 -0.94 -19.73 -0.95
CA MET A 116 -0.31 -19.43 0.32
C MET A 116 -0.97 -20.25 1.44
N LYS A 117 -0.15 -20.90 2.28
CA LYS A 117 -0.65 -21.52 3.52
C LYS A 117 -0.90 -20.42 4.54
N LEU A 118 -2.17 -20.13 4.83
CA LEU A 118 -2.58 -19.06 5.74
C LEU A 118 -2.89 -19.54 7.17
N ASP A 119 -2.69 -20.83 7.45
CA ASP A 119 -2.93 -21.38 8.80
C ASP A 119 -2.02 -20.71 9.83
N GLY A 120 -2.63 -20.15 10.87
CA GLY A 120 -1.93 -19.43 11.93
C GLY A 120 -1.42 -18.03 11.55
N VAL A 121 -1.75 -17.53 10.36
CA VAL A 121 -1.49 -16.14 9.97
C VAL A 121 -2.52 -15.23 10.63
N GLU A 122 -2.05 -14.20 11.31
CA GLU A 122 -2.87 -13.16 11.96
C GLU A 122 -2.95 -11.89 11.10
N VAL A 123 -1.87 -11.58 10.39
CA VAL A 123 -1.74 -10.35 9.56
C VAL A 123 -1.22 -10.69 8.17
N LEU A 124 -1.86 -10.13 7.16
CA LEU A 124 -1.43 -10.20 5.76
C LEU A 124 -1.15 -8.78 5.25
N PHE A 125 0.11 -8.50 4.93
CA PHE A 125 0.46 -7.31 4.17
C PHE A 125 0.39 -7.63 2.68
N ILE A 126 -0.25 -6.75 1.91
CA ILE A 126 -0.26 -6.81 0.44
C ILE A 126 0.55 -5.61 -0.03
N GLU A 127 1.82 -5.81 -0.34
CA GLU A 127 2.66 -4.75 -0.91
C GLU A 127 2.32 -4.60 -2.39
N ASN A 128 1.71 -3.46 -2.72
CA ASN A 128 1.32 -3.14 -4.09
C ASN A 128 2.51 -2.70 -4.92
N VAL A 129 2.38 -2.78 -6.25
CA VAL A 129 3.36 -2.25 -7.20
C VAL A 129 3.59 -0.75 -6.93
N GLY A 130 4.82 -0.30 -7.08
CA GLY A 130 5.19 1.11 -6.83
C GLY A 130 4.52 2.09 -7.80
N ASN A 131 3.36 2.64 -7.38
CA ASN A 131 2.57 3.60 -8.15
C ASN A 131 1.67 4.42 -7.21
N LEU A 132 1.39 5.69 -7.56
CA LEU A 132 0.52 6.59 -6.80
C LEU A 132 -0.86 6.84 -7.46
N ILE A 133 -1.19 6.16 -8.55
CA ILE A 133 -2.42 6.36 -9.32
C ILE A 133 -3.27 5.08 -9.30
N CYS A 134 -2.87 4.08 -10.08
CA CYS A 134 -3.67 2.88 -10.33
C CYS A 134 -4.06 2.07 -9.08
N PRO A 135 -3.18 1.85 -8.07
CA PRO A 135 -3.56 1.06 -6.90
C PRO A 135 -4.77 1.61 -6.14
N GLY A 136 -4.98 2.93 -6.15
CA GLY A 136 -6.13 3.56 -5.51
C GLY A 136 -7.48 3.14 -6.08
N GLU A 137 -7.54 2.79 -7.38
CA GLU A 137 -8.78 2.46 -8.10
C GLU A 137 -9.17 0.98 -8.00
N PHE A 138 -8.20 0.09 -7.72
CA PHE A 138 -8.38 -1.36 -7.70
C PHE A 138 -8.36 -1.92 -6.27
N PRO A 139 -9.52 -1.96 -5.56
CA PRO A 139 -9.58 -2.56 -4.23
C PRO A 139 -9.23 -4.04 -4.28
N LEU A 140 -8.45 -4.50 -3.31
CA LEU A 140 -7.94 -5.88 -3.22
C LEU A 140 -8.74 -6.74 -2.24
N GLY A 141 -9.59 -6.11 -1.42
CA GLY A 141 -10.33 -6.75 -0.33
C GLY A 141 -9.64 -6.60 1.03
N ALA A 142 -8.56 -5.83 1.12
CA ALA A 142 -7.87 -5.55 2.38
C ALA A 142 -8.77 -4.76 3.36
N HIS A 143 -8.53 -4.92 4.67
CA HIS A 143 -9.28 -4.24 5.74
C HIS A 143 -8.87 -2.77 5.86
N GLN A 144 -7.59 -2.51 5.63
CA GLN A 144 -7.03 -1.18 5.72
C GLN A 144 -6.14 -0.88 4.51
N ARG A 145 -6.06 0.40 4.18
CA ARG A 145 -5.18 0.95 3.16
C ARG A 145 -4.13 1.83 3.80
N LEU A 146 -2.88 1.41 3.68
CA LEU A 146 -1.70 2.11 4.16
C LEU A 146 -0.99 2.75 2.96
N VAL A 147 -0.99 4.07 2.89
CA VAL A 147 -0.25 4.80 1.85
C VAL A 147 1.09 5.26 2.39
N VAL A 148 2.17 4.83 1.74
CA VAL A 148 3.54 5.22 2.08
C VAL A 148 4.05 6.22 1.05
N THR A 149 4.24 7.45 1.48
CA THR A 149 4.95 8.50 0.73
C THR A 149 6.28 8.83 1.41
N SER A 150 7.15 9.56 0.75
CA SER A 150 8.49 9.84 1.25
C SER A 150 8.86 11.30 1.09
N ALA A 151 9.64 11.84 2.02
CA ALA A 151 10.23 13.17 1.88
C ALA A 151 11.08 13.31 0.60
N THR A 152 11.57 12.20 0.03
CA THR A 152 12.35 12.21 -1.23
C THR A 152 11.51 12.38 -2.50
N GLU A 153 10.17 12.31 -2.40
CA GLU A 153 9.24 12.51 -3.53
C GLU A 153 8.92 14.00 -3.78
N GLY A 154 9.43 14.88 -2.94
CA GLY A 154 9.26 16.31 -3.05
C GLY A 154 8.02 16.86 -2.33
N PRO A 155 7.84 18.19 -2.34
CA PRO A 155 6.85 18.88 -1.50
C PRO A 155 5.41 18.81 -2.02
N TYR A 156 5.18 18.33 -3.24
CA TYR A 156 3.88 18.38 -3.90
C TYR A 156 3.23 17.01 -4.14
N THR A 157 3.79 15.94 -3.60
CA THR A 157 3.34 14.57 -3.92
C THR A 157 1.87 14.36 -3.57
N VAL A 158 1.41 14.85 -2.43
CA VAL A 158 0.02 14.69 -1.97
C VAL A 158 -0.96 15.41 -2.90
N ILE A 159 -0.70 16.69 -3.21
CA ILE A 159 -1.63 17.48 -4.03
C ILE A 159 -1.63 17.09 -5.50
N LYS A 160 -0.55 16.45 -5.99
CA LYS A 160 -0.46 15.91 -7.34
C LYS A 160 -1.17 14.56 -7.50
N HIS A 161 -1.30 13.78 -6.42
CA HIS A 161 -1.87 12.43 -6.43
C HIS A 161 -2.97 12.26 -5.37
N PRO A 162 -3.98 13.15 -5.29
CA PRO A 162 -4.92 13.19 -4.16
C PRO A 162 -5.76 11.91 -4.00
N TYR A 163 -6.00 11.17 -5.08
CA TYR A 163 -6.90 10.01 -5.06
C TYR A 163 -6.41 8.90 -4.13
N ILE A 164 -5.13 8.52 -4.21
CA ILE A 164 -4.59 7.44 -3.37
C ILE A 164 -4.63 7.82 -1.87
N PHE A 165 -4.41 9.10 -1.54
CA PHE A 165 -4.46 9.59 -0.17
C PHE A 165 -5.89 9.70 0.37
N ARG A 166 -6.89 9.96 -0.49
CA ARG A 166 -8.30 10.07 -0.09
C ARG A 166 -8.84 8.76 0.46
N GLU A 167 -8.41 7.65 -0.09
CA GLU A 167 -8.88 6.31 0.26
C GLU A 167 -8.02 5.63 1.34
N ALA A 168 -7.03 6.33 1.88
CA ALA A 168 -6.13 5.79 2.89
C ALA A 168 -6.76 5.82 4.29
N ASP A 169 -6.56 4.75 5.06
CA ASP A 169 -6.83 4.75 6.51
C ASP A 169 -5.64 5.30 7.28
N VAL A 170 -4.43 4.97 6.79
CA VAL A 170 -3.17 5.43 7.38
C VAL A 170 -2.27 5.99 6.29
N ILE A 171 -1.73 7.18 6.51
CA ILE A 171 -0.75 7.85 5.63
C ILE A 171 0.58 7.91 6.38
N VAL A 172 1.61 7.31 5.82
CA VAL A 172 2.96 7.34 6.35
C VAL A 172 3.84 8.25 5.49
N LEU A 173 4.39 9.31 6.09
CA LEU A 173 5.45 10.11 5.51
C LEU A 173 6.80 9.56 5.98
N ASN A 174 7.43 8.74 5.14
CA ASN A 174 8.68 8.06 5.43
C ASN A 174 9.91 8.89 5.07
N LYS A 175 11.09 8.45 5.50
CA LYS A 175 12.39 9.08 5.27
C LYS A 175 12.43 10.55 5.71
N VAL A 176 11.85 10.84 6.89
CA VAL A 176 11.77 12.23 7.40
C VAL A 176 13.14 12.86 7.69
N ASP A 177 14.17 12.05 7.87
CA ASP A 177 15.58 12.45 7.95
C ASP A 177 16.07 13.14 6.67
N MET A 178 15.50 12.77 5.53
CA MET A 178 15.82 13.36 4.22
C MET A 178 15.13 14.71 3.97
N ALA A 179 14.21 15.14 4.81
CA ALA A 179 13.45 16.37 4.60
C ALA A 179 14.34 17.61 4.48
N LYS A 180 15.35 17.75 5.37
CA LYS A 180 16.28 18.89 5.36
C LYS A 180 17.17 18.89 4.11
N PRO A 181 17.86 17.79 3.75
CA PRO A 181 18.62 17.71 2.48
C PRO A 181 17.77 17.99 1.24
N MET A 182 16.53 17.49 1.21
CA MET A 182 15.60 17.66 0.08
C MET A 182 14.84 18.99 0.10
N LYS A 183 15.07 19.86 1.12
CA LYS A 183 14.36 21.13 1.32
C LYS A 183 12.83 20.97 1.33
N VAL A 184 12.34 19.87 1.92
CA VAL A 184 10.91 19.56 2.01
C VAL A 184 10.37 19.98 3.37
N ASN A 185 9.26 20.71 3.35
CA ASN A 185 8.54 21.09 4.57
C ASN A 185 7.55 19.98 4.97
N LEU A 186 7.89 19.22 6.00
CA LEU A 186 7.05 18.12 6.52
C LEU A 186 5.71 18.61 7.06
N PHE A 187 5.65 19.82 7.60
CA PHE A 187 4.40 20.39 8.09
C PHE A 187 3.44 20.69 6.94
N GLN A 188 3.96 21.21 5.82
CA GLN A 188 3.13 21.46 4.65
C GLN A 188 2.58 20.15 4.06
N LEU A 189 3.41 19.09 3.95
CA LEU A 189 2.94 17.78 3.48
C LEU A 189 1.85 17.19 4.39
N GLU A 190 1.99 17.33 5.71
CA GLU A 190 0.94 16.91 6.65
C GLU A 190 -0.34 17.72 6.47
N LYS A 191 -0.23 19.04 6.32
CA LYS A 191 -1.38 19.90 6.07
C LYS A 191 -2.12 19.50 4.79
N ASP A 192 -1.37 19.27 3.71
CA ASP A 192 -1.94 18.84 2.43
C ASP A 192 -2.63 17.48 2.56
N ALA A 193 -2.03 16.51 3.27
CA ALA A 193 -2.62 15.21 3.51
C ALA A 193 -3.93 15.32 4.31
N ARG A 194 -3.96 16.12 5.38
CA ARG A 194 -5.15 16.37 6.18
C ARG A 194 -6.25 17.12 5.43
N GLN A 195 -5.90 17.95 4.45
CA GLN A 195 -6.89 18.59 3.57
C GLN A 195 -7.53 17.58 2.61
N VAL A 196 -6.74 16.62 2.10
CA VAL A 196 -7.24 15.58 1.19
C VAL A 196 -8.05 14.53 1.96
N ASN A 197 -7.56 14.12 3.13
CA ASN A 197 -8.21 13.10 3.97
C ASN A 197 -8.04 13.44 5.46
N PRO A 198 -9.01 14.14 6.06
CA PRO A 198 -8.96 14.50 7.48
C PRO A 198 -9.14 13.31 8.43
N GLN A 199 -9.65 12.18 7.95
CA GLN A 199 -9.92 10.98 8.76
C GLN A 199 -8.71 10.05 8.86
N ALA A 200 -7.78 10.11 7.91
CA ALA A 200 -6.61 9.25 7.93
C ALA A 200 -5.65 9.60 9.07
N SER A 201 -5.08 8.56 9.68
CA SER A 201 -3.95 8.74 10.60
C SER A 201 -2.72 9.15 9.81
N PHE A 202 -2.10 10.30 10.14
CA PHE A 202 -0.88 10.77 9.49
C PHE A 202 0.33 10.58 10.39
N ILE A 203 1.32 9.79 9.97
CA ILE A 203 2.45 9.39 10.78
C ILE A 203 3.77 9.68 10.05
N LYS A 204 4.71 10.31 10.75
CA LYS A 204 6.07 10.60 10.25
C LYS A 204 7.02 9.51 10.68
N THR A 205 7.72 8.88 9.72
CA THR A 205 8.60 7.75 10.00
C THR A 205 9.99 7.90 9.40
N ASN A 206 10.92 7.17 10.00
CA ASN A 206 12.12 6.70 9.34
C ASN A 206 12.18 5.18 9.56
N ALA A 207 11.78 4.41 8.57
CA ALA A 207 11.68 2.96 8.66
C ALA A 207 13.02 2.27 8.96
N LEU A 208 14.15 2.89 8.55
CA LEU A 208 15.48 2.34 8.80
C LEU A 208 15.89 2.45 10.26
N SER A 209 15.58 3.59 10.92
CA SER A 209 15.88 3.80 12.33
C SER A 209 14.81 3.28 13.28
N GLY A 210 13.64 2.91 12.77
CA GLY A 210 12.48 2.50 13.57
C GLY A 210 11.66 3.67 14.15
N LYS A 211 11.99 4.93 13.83
CA LYS A 211 11.23 6.10 14.28
C LYS A 211 9.82 6.09 13.66
N GLY A 212 8.80 6.27 14.51
CA GLY A 212 7.41 6.32 14.09
C GLY A 212 6.78 4.94 13.82
N ILE A 213 7.53 3.84 13.95
CA ILE A 213 7.00 2.49 13.72
C ILE A 213 5.98 2.07 14.79
N PRO A 214 6.17 2.36 16.10
CA PRO A 214 5.15 2.07 17.11
C PRO A 214 3.82 2.75 16.80
N GLU A 215 3.84 4.00 16.35
CA GLU A 215 2.64 4.78 16.01
C GLU A 215 1.93 4.19 14.78
N VAL A 216 2.68 3.68 13.79
CA VAL A 216 2.08 2.97 12.64
C VAL A 216 1.42 1.67 13.09
N ILE A 217 2.07 0.89 13.96
CA ILE A 217 1.55 -0.35 14.53
C ILE A 217 0.22 -0.08 15.26
N GLU A 218 0.18 0.97 16.08
CA GLU A 218 -1.02 1.38 16.81
C GLU A 218 -2.15 1.80 15.86
N ALA A 219 -1.85 2.65 14.87
CA ALA A 219 -2.83 3.11 13.89
C ALA A 219 -3.41 1.98 13.03
N LEU A 220 -2.62 0.92 12.77
CA LEU A 220 -3.07 -0.29 12.08
C LEU A 220 -3.78 -1.29 13.02
N GLY A 221 -3.92 -0.98 14.31
CA GLY A 221 -4.54 -1.88 15.30
C GLY A 221 -3.79 -3.19 15.50
N LEU A 222 -2.50 -3.23 15.16
CA LEU A 222 -1.66 -4.42 15.33
C LEU A 222 -1.24 -4.55 16.79
N LYS A 223 -1.42 -5.74 17.35
CA LYS A 223 -1.04 -6.07 18.73
C LYS A 223 0.14 -7.03 18.74
N ARG A 224 0.94 -6.93 19.78
CA ARG A 224 2.01 -7.89 20.07
C ARG A 224 1.44 -9.23 20.51
#